data_929258af5e1be0f988c861cbd501a4b5
#
_entry.id   929258af5e1be0f988c861cbd501a4b5
#
_cell.length_a   1.000
_cell.length_b   1.000
_cell.length_c   1.000
_cell.angle_alpha   90.00
_cell.angle_beta   90.00
_cell.angle_gamma   90.00
#
_symmetry.space_group_name_H-M   'P 1'
#
loop_
_entity.id
_entity.type
_entity.pdbx_description
1 polymer ?
#
loop_
_entity_poly.entity_id
_entity_poly.type
_entity_poly.pdbx_seq_one_letter_code
_entity_poly.pdbx_strand_id
1 'polypeptide(L)'
;MAPAPGTPTASVTRVPNAPTAPHRHPVKVRFYELDPYGHLNHSVYVQLFETGRIELLDEAGLGLHDLEGDGYRFVVSRIATRFLVPAIAGDVLVIETEVLELRRASSRWGQRLLRGDEVLATQEVVAAVTGTNGRPTRFSADMASRLAPYLVSDGDTGA
;
A
#
# COMPACT_ATOMS: atom_id res chain seq x y z
N MET A 1 42.52 -28.69 -4.02
CA MET A 1 41.08 -28.49 -4.09
C MET A 1 40.80 -26.99 -4.05
N ALA A 2 40.51 -26.41 -5.20
CA ALA A 2 40.30 -24.96 -5.32
C ALA A 2 38.88 -24.59 -4.88
N PRO A 3 38.68 -23.46 -4.17
CA PRO A 3 37.33 -23.01 -3.82
C PRO A 3 36.60 -22.53 -5.07
N ALA A 4 35.30 -22.86 -5.15
CA ALA A 4 34.42 -22.45 -6.21
C ALA A 4 34.25 -20.91 -6.25
N PRO A 5 34.15 -20.29 -7.42
CA PRO A 5 33.96 -18.86 -7.52
C PRO A 5 32.57 -18.47 -7.00
N GLY A 6 32.55 -17.49 -6.09
CA GLY A 6 31.32 -16.93 -5.55
C GLY A 6 30.49 -16.28 -6.64
N THR A 7 29.21 -16.60 -6.64
CA THR A 7 28.20 -16.01 -7.51
C THR A 7 28.12 -14.50 -7.21
N PRO A 8 28.28 -13.61 -8.19
CA PRO A 8 28.08 -12.19 -7.94
C PRO A 8 26.61 -11.93 -7.64
N THR A 9 26.33 -11.42 -6.44
CA THR A 9 25.03 -10.89 -6.09
C THR A 9 24.76 -9.68 -6.99
N ALA A 10 23.89 -9.84 -7.97
CA ALA A 10 23.50 -8.74 -8.83
C ALA A 10 22.79 -7.69 -7.98
N SER A 11 23.49 -6.59 -7.70
CA SER A 11 22.89 -5.36 -7.21
C SER A 11 21.91 -4.87 -8.27
N VAL A 12 20.61 -5.03 -8.03
CA VAL A 12 19.59 -4.45 -8.89
C VAL A 12 19.62 -2.94 -8.69
N THR A 13 20.37 -2.28 -9.54
CA THR A 13 20.38 -0.82 -9.61
C THR A 13 19.01 -0.38 -10.15
N ARG A 14 18.15 0.10 -9.26
CA ARG A 14 16.83 0.63 -9.62
C ARG A 14 17.04 1.88 -10.50
N VAL A 15 16.57 1.82 -11.73
CA VAL A 15 16.63 2.94 -12.68
C VAL A 15 15.76 4.08 -12.14
N PRO A 16 16.29 5.32 -12.01
CA PRO A 16 15.59 6.42 -11.35
C PRO A 16 14.34 6.96 -12.05
N ASN A 17 13.91 6.40 -13.17
CA ASN A 17 12.81 6.91 -14.00
C ASN A 17 11.89 5.81 -14.54
N ALA A 18 11.67 4.72 -13.80
CA ALA A 18 10.59 3.82 -14.16
C ALA A 18 9.25 4.54 -13.95
N PRO A 19 8.28 4.46 -14.89
CA PRO A 19 6.95 5.02 -14.69
C PRO A 19 6.36 4.41 -13.41
N THR A 20 5.82 5.25 -12.54
CA THR A 20 5.19 4.84 -11.30
C THR A 20 3.92 4.07 -11.63
N ALA A 21 3.98 2.75 -11.53
CA ALA A 21 2.79 1.91 -11.56
C ALA A 21 2.24 1.78 -10.14
N PRO A 22 0.90 1.71 -9.93
CA PRO A 22 0.37 1.40 -8.62
C PRO A 22 0.89 0.04 -8.15
N HIS A 23 1.14 -0.10 -6.86
CA HIS A 23 1.44 -1.39 -6.26
C HIS A 23 0.21 -2.28 -6.36
N ARG A 24 0.39 -3.54 -6.72
CA ARG A 24 -0.69 -4.52 -6.92
C ARG A 24 -0.47 -5.72 -6.02
N HIS A 25 -1.49 -6.06 -5.25
CA HIS A 25 -1.47 -7.23 -4.37
C HIS A 25 -2.72 -8.09 -4.58
N PRO A 26 -2.59 -9.38 -4.94
CA PRO A 26 -3.73 -10.27 -5.12
C PRO A 26 -4.29 -10.74 -3.77
N VAL A 27 -5.60 -10.82 -3.67
CA VAL A 27 -6.31 -11.39 -2.52
C VAL A 27 -7.46 -12.25 -3.00
N LYS A 28 -7.85 -13.24 -2.21
CA LYS A 28 -9.02 -14.07 -2.47
C LYS A 28 -10.03 -13.90 -1.34
N VAL A 29 -11.30 -13.67 -1.71
CA VAL A 29 -12.39 -13.58 -0.74
C VAL A 29 -12.64 -14.96 -0.13
N ARG A 30 -12.56 -15.04 1.20
CA ARG A 30 -12.77 -16.24 1.99
C ARG A 30 -14.23 -16.32 2.45
N PHE A 31 -14.74 -17.53 2.62
CA PHE A 31 -16.15 -17.76 3.00
C PHE A 31 -16.52 -17.10 4.35
N TYR A 32 -15.58 -17.03 5.30
CA TYR A 32 -15.82 -16.44 6.62
C TYR A 32 -15.74 -14.91 6.63
N GLU A 33 -15.42 -14.30 5.51
CA GLU A 33 -15.35 -12.84 5.35
C GLU A 33 -16.68 -12.26 4.83
N LEU A 34 -17.68 -13.11 4.61
CA LEU A 34 -18.97 -12.71 4.06
C LEU A 34 -19.94 -12.21 5.13
N ASP A 35 -20.82 -11.29 4.71
CA ASP A 35 -21.97 -10.85 5.48
C ASP A 35 -23.14 -11.84 5.33
N PRO A 36 -24.29 -11.61 6.02
CA PRO A 36 -25.46 -12.48 5.91
C PRO A 36 -26.07 -12.58 4.50
N TYR A 37 -25.73 -11.66 3.61
CA TYR A 37 -26.23 -11.64 2.22
C TYR A 37 -25.28 -12.37 1.24
N GLY A 38 -24.20 -12.94 1.73
CA GLY A 38 -23.19 -13.63 0.89
C GLY A 38 -22.23 -12.68 0.18
N HIS A 39 -22.17 -11.42 0.57
CA HIS A 39 -21.25 -10.42 0.05
C HIS A 39 -20.10 -10.22 1.02
N LEU A 40 -18.95 -9.79 0.50
CA LEU A 40 -17.82 -9.40 1.35
C LEU A 40 -18.29 -8.36 2.38
N ASN A 41 -18.06 -8.63 3.66
CA ASN A 41 -18.46 -7.73 4.73
C ASN A 41 -17.73 -6.38 4.58
N HIS A 42 -18.47 -5.29 4.76
CA HIS A 42 -17.94 -3.93 4.60
C HIS A 42 -16.70 -3.67 5.46
N SER A 43 -16.61 -4.26 6.66
CA SER A 43 -15.44 -4.13 7.54
C SER A 43 -14.20 -4.82 6.98
N VAL A 44 -14.38 -5.88 6.20
CA VAL A 44 -13.26 -6.63 5.59
C VAL A 44 -12.60 -5.83 4.47
N TYR A 45 -13.36 -5.01 3.72
CA TYR A 45 -12.75 -4.11 2.72
C TYR A 45 -11.67 -3.21 3.34
N VAL A 46 -11.92 -2.68 4.52
CA VAL A 46 -10.95 -1.83 5.23
C VAL A 46 -9.69 -2.62 5.57
N GLN A 47 -9.84 -3.86 6.01
CA GLN A 47 -8.71 -4.76 6.31
C GLN A 47 -7.92 -5.13 5.04
N LEU A 48 -8.60 -5.41 3.94
CA LEU A 48 -7.94 -5.71 2.66
C LEU A 48 -7.13 -4.50 2.16
N PHE A 49 -7.69 -3.32 2.25
CA PHE A 49 -6.97 -2.10 1.88
C PHE A 49 -5.76 -1.85 2.78
N GLU A 50 -5.86 -2.13 4.07
CA GLU A 50 -4.71 -2.08 4.97
C GLU A 50 -3.62 -3.07 4.54
N THR A 51 -4.00 -4.30 4.21
CA THR A 51 -3.08 -5.30 3.66
C THR A 51 -2.33 -4.75 2.44
N GLY A 52 -3.04 -4.12 1.51
CA GLY A 52 -2.41 -3.51 0.33
C GLY A 52 -1.36 -2.46 0.67
N ARG A 53 -1.62 -1.61 1.67
CA ARG A 53 -0.64 -0.62 2.14
C ARG A 53 0.58 -1.25 2.81
N ILE A 54 0.35 -2.28 3.63
CA ILE A 54 1.44 -3.02 4.30
C ILE A 54 2.34 -3.68 3.26
N GLU A 55 1.77 -4.34 2.27
CA GLU A 55 2.53 -4.99 1.19
C GLU A 55 3.34 -3.98 0.37
N LEU A 56 2.79 -2.81 0.08
CA LEU A 56 3.54 -1.73 -0.56
C LEU A 56 4.72 -1.28 0.30
N LEU A 57 4.49 -1.07 1.58
CA LEU A 57 5.56 -0.67 2.51
C LEU A 57 6.66 -1.72 2.60
N ASP A 58 6.30 -2.99 2.65
CA ASP A 58 7.28 -4.09 2.66
C ASP A 58 8.10 -4.11 1.36
N GLU A 59 7.47 -3.96 0.21
CA GLU A 59 8.16 -3.87 -1.08
C GLU A 59 9.09 -2.65 -1.16
N ALA A 60 8.66 -1.53 -0.59
CA ALA A 60 9.46 -0.29 -0.52
C ALA A 60 10.63 -0.37 0.47
N GLY A 61 10.73 -1.45 1.24
CA GLY A 61 11.73 -1.60 2.30
C GLY A 61 11.41 -0.77 3.55
N LEU A 62 10.13 -0.45 3.75
CA LEU A 62 9.60 0.32 4.88
C LEU A 62 8.64 -0.53 5.73
N GLY A 63 8.95 -1.80 5.95
CA GLY A 63 8.14 -2.66 6.79
C GLY A 63 7.85 -2.01 8.15
N LEU A 64 6.62 -2.14 8.64
CA LEU A 64 6.17 -1.43 9.86
C LEU A 64 7.01 -1.78 11.08
N HIS A 65 7.48 -3.02 11.16
CA HIS A 65 8.34 -3.46 12.26
C HIS A 65 9.71 -2.77 12.22
N ASP A 66 10.30 -2.67 11.04
CA ASP A 66 11.60 -1.99 10.85
C ASP A 66 11.46 -0.49 11.08
N LEU A 67 10.37 0.13 10.61
CA LEU A 67 10.07 1.53 10.87
C LEU A 67 9.95 1.83 12.35
N GLU A 68 9.27 0.97 13.11
CA GLU A 68 9.16 1.13 14.56
C GLU A 68 10.52 1.04 15.24
N GLY A 69 11.38 0.12 14.80
CA GLY A 69 12.78 0.01 15.25
C GLY A 69 13.57 1.29 14.99
N ASP A 70 13.30 1.98 13.90
CA ASP A 70 13.92 3.25 13.53
C ASP A 70 13.23 4.49 14.18
N GLY A 71 12.19 4.28 14.97
CA GLY A 71 11.51 5.33 15.72
C GLY A 71 10.33 5.98 15.00
N TYR A 72 9.78 5.34 13.95
CA TYR A 72 8.66 5.85 13.17
C TYR A 72 7.44 4.94 13.23
N ARG A 73 6.26 5.55 13.23
CA ARG A 73 4.97 4.86 13.08
C ARG A 73 4.08 5.59 12.08
N PHE A 74 3.33 4.80 11.29
CA PHE A 74 2.21 5.32 10.51
C PHE A 74 0.93 5.18 11.33
N VAL A 75 0.21 6.28 11.49
CA VAL A 75 -1.05 6.32 12.26
C VAL A 75 -2.16 6.84 11.36
N VAL A 76 -3.14 6.00 11.07
CA VAL A 76 -4.29 6.40 10.26
C VAL A 76 -5.13 7.41 11.02
N SER A 77 -5.38 8.57 10.39
CA SER A 77 -6.20 9.64 10.94
C SER A 77 -7.55 9.78 10.24
N ARG A 78 -7.67 9.32 8.99
CA ARG A 78 -8.91 9.37 8.22
C ARG A 78 -8.97 8.26 7.20
N ILE A 79 -10.15 7.67 7.04
CA ILE A 79 -10.48 6.71 5.99
C ILE A 79 -11.79 7.15 5.33
N ALA A 80 -11.81 7.14 4.01
CA ALA A 80 -13.03 7.31 3.22
C ALA A 80 -13.12 6.16 2.22
N THR A 81 -14.12 5.31 2.36
CA THR A 81 -14.34 4.14 1.50
C THR A 81 -15.64 4.29 0.72
N ARG A 82 -15.60 3.96 -0.56
CA ARG A 82 -16.78 3.87 -1.42
C ARG A 82 -16.97 2.44 -1.87
N PHE A 83 -18.15 1.90 -1.67
CA PHE A 83 -18.55 0.56 -2.09
C PHE A 83 -19.37 0.69 -3.38
N LEU A 84 -18.90 0.10 -4.47
CA LEU A 84 -19.50 0.25 -5.80
C LEU A 84 -20.19 -1.03 -6.27
N VAL A 85 -19.50 -2.19 -6.15
CA VAL A 85 -20.00 -3.50 -6.56
C VAL A 85 -19.62 -4.53 -5.50
N PRO A 86 -20.54 -5.40 -5.06
CA PRO A 86 -20.23 -6.40 -4.05
C PRO A 86 -19.21 -7.42 -4.55
N ALA A 87 -18.25 -7.76 -3.70
CA ALA A 87 -17.43 -8.96 -3.86
C ALA A 87 -18.15 -10.16 -3.24
N ILE A 88 -17.94 -11.34 -3.79
CA ILE A 88 -18.56 -12.60 -3.37
C ILE A 88 -17.50 -13.65 -3.05
N ALA A 89 -17.93 -14.74 -2.42
CA ALA A 89 -17.04 -15.84 -2.05
C ALA A 89 -16.26 -16.37 -3.24
N GLY A 90 -14.98 -16.60 -3.05
CA GLY A 90 -14.10 -17.16 -4.06
C GLY A 90 -13.61 -16.17 -5.11
N ASP A 91 -14.08 -14.93 -5.11
CA ASP A 91 -13.54 -13.90 -5.99
C ASP A 91 -12.03 -13.75 -5.77
N VAL A 92 -11.29 -13.68 -6.86
CA VAL A 92 -9.87 -13.32 -6.88
C VAL A 92 -9.78 -11.86 -7.27
N LEU A 93 -9.29 -11.06 -6.33
CA LEU A 93 -9.26 -9.62 -6.43
C LEU A 93 -7.82 -9.11 -6.42
N VAL A 94 -7.63 -7.89 -6.89
CA VAL A 94 -6.35 -7.18 -6.79
C VAL A 94 -6.58 -5.87 -6.06
N ILE A 95 -5.73 -5.61 -5.07
CA ILE A 95 -5.66 -4.32 -4.40
C ILE A 95 -4.59 -3.49 -5.12
N GLU A 96 -4.99 -2.39 -5.70
CA GLU A 96 -4.06 -1.38 -6.20
C GLU A 96 -3.87 -0.30 -5.14
N THR A 97 -2.64 0.06 -4.88
CA THR A 97 -2.27 1.07 -3.87
C THR A 97 -1.27 2.05 -4.47
N GLU A 98 -1.53 3.33 -4.31
CA GLU A 98 -0.64 4.40 -4.71
C GLU A 98 -0.60 5.50 -3.64
N VAL A 99 0.47 6.26 -3.62
CA VAL A 99 0.62 7.43 -2.76
C VAL A 99 0.17 8.65 -3.54
N LEU A 100 -0.87 9.33 -3.05
CA LEU A 100 -1.41 10.52 -3.71
C LEU A 100 -0.62 11.77 -3.35
N GLU A 101 -0.15 11.85 -2.10
CA GLU A 101 0.54 13.02 -1.59
C GLU A 101 1.43 12.66 -0.41
N LEU A 102 2.62 13.23 -0.37
CA LEU A 102 3.50 13.23 0.78
C LEU A 102 3.66 14.66 1.28
N ARG A 103 3.29 14.89 2.54
CA ARG A 103 3.53 16.15 3.26
C ARG A 103 4.64 15.96 4.28
N ARG A 104 4.92 16.97 5.07
CA ARG A 104 6.02 16.95 6.06
C ARG A 104 5.88 15.82 7.07
N ALA A 105 4.67 15.59 7.61
CA ALA A 105 4.39 14.59 8.66
C ALA A 105 3.11 13.80 8.39
N SER A 106 2.59 13.84 7.18
CA SER A 106 1.39 13.08 6.78
C SER A 106 1.48 12.64 5.32
N SER A 107 0.68 11.65 4.98
CA SER A 107 0.56 11.11 3.64
C SER A 107 -0.89 10.83 3.31
N ARG A 108 -1.22 10.92 2.04
CA ARG A 108 -2.52 10.56 1.51
C ARG A 108 -2.36 9.43 0.50
N TRP A 109 -3.16 8.39 0.65
CA TRP A 109 -3.09 7.15 -0.11
C TRP A 109 -4.39 6.92 -0.86
N GLY A 110 -4.29 6.46 -2.09
CA GLY A 110 -5.43 6.05 -2.90
C GLY A 110 -5.37 4.56 -3.20
N GLN A 111 -6.51 3.88 -3.07
CA GLN A 111 -6.59 2.44 -3.29
C GLN A 111 -7.84 2.07 -4.06
N ARG A 112 -7.74 1.00 -4.85
CA ARG A 112 -8.85 0.39 -5.57
C ARG A 112 -8.84 -1.12 -5.35
N LEU A 113 -10.01 -1.70 -5.21
CA LEU A 113 -10.21 -3.15 -5.20
C LEU A 113 -10.82 -3.57 -6.52
N LEU A 114 -10.12 -4.43 -7.25
CA LEU A 114 -10.46 -4.81 -8.63
C LEU A 114 -10.80 -6.29 -8.74
N ARG A 115 -11.84 -6.58 -9.52
CA ARG A 115 -12.11 -7.91 -10.07
C ARG A 115 -11.93 -7.83 -11.59
N GLY A 116 -10.76 -8.29 -12.10
CA GLY A 116 -10.36 -7.98 -13.46
C GLY A 116 -10.23 -6.46 -13.65
N ASP A 117 -10.97 -5.89 -14.60
CA ASP A 117 -11.00 -4.45 -14.85
C ASP A 117 -12.10 -3.71 -14.09
N GLU A 118 -12.96 -4.44 -13.37
CA GLU A 118 -14.08 -3.86 -12.62
C GLU A 118 -13.62 -3.36 -11.26
N VAL A 119 -13.89 -2.08 -10.98
CA VAL A 119 -13.63 -1.47 -9.68
C VAL A 119 -14.78 -1.77 -8.73
N LEU A 120 -14.53 -2.57 -7.70
CA LEU A 120 -15.52 -2.96 -6.70
C LEU A 120 -15.63 -1.95 -5.55
N ALA A 121 -14.53 -1.37 -5.16
CA ALA A 121 -14.47 -0.37 -4.09
C ALA A 121 -13.24 0.51 -4.26
N THR A 122 -13.29 1.69 -3.68
CA THR A 122 -12.16 2.62 -3.57
C THR A 122 -11.98 3.07 -2.14
N GLN A 123 -10.75 3.38 -1.76
CA GLN A 123 -10.46 3.95 -0.45
C GLN A 123 -9.42 5.06 -0.56
N GLU A 124 -9.65 6.13 0.16
CA GLU A 124 -8.64 7.16 0.44
C GLU A 124 -8.31 7.14 1.92
N VAL A 125 -7.03 7.17 2.22
CA VAL A 125 -6.52 7.14 3.60
C VAL A 125 -5.57 8.31 3.81
N VAL A 126 -5.71 8.98 4.95
CA VAL A 126 -4.73 9.92 5.46
C VAL A 126 -4.03 9.28 6.65
N ALA A 127 -2.72 9.20 6.59
CA ALA A 127 -1.89 8.66 7.67
C ALA A 127 -0.85 9.69 8.10
N ALA A 128 -0.78 9.90 9.40
CA ALA A 128 0.28 10.70 10.01
C ALA A 128 1.53 9.85 10.24
N VAL A 129 2.70 10.48 10.18
CA VAL A 129 3.94 9.89 10.66
C VAL A 129 4.20 10.40 12.07
N THR A 130 4.37 9.50 13.00
CA THR A 130 4.67 9.82 14.39
C THR A 130 5.97 9.17 14.85
N GLY A 131 6.58 9.72 15.89
CA GLY A 131 7.57 9.00 16.67
C GLY A 131 6.92 7.94 17.57
N THR A 132 7.73 7.14 18.22
CA THR A 132 7.25 6.12 19.19
C THR A 132 6.59 6.76 20.43
N ASN A 133 6.80 8.05 20.66
CA ASN A 133 6.12 8.84 21.69
C ASN A 133 4.72 9.33 21.27
N GLY A 134 4.25 8.97 20.07
CA GLY A 134 2.94 9.37 19.54
C GLY A 134 2.88 10.79 18.99
N ARG A 135 3.98 11.54 19.00
CA ARG A 135 4.00 12.91 18.46
C ARG A 135 4.30 12.91 16.97
N PRO A 136 3.70 13.84 16.20
CA PRO A 136 4.03 14.01 14.79
C PRO A 136 5.53 14.19 14.58
N THR A 137 6.05 13.54 13.56
CA THR A 137 7.43 13.69 13.13
C THR A 137 7.50 13.79 11.61
N ARG A 138 8.60 14.29 11.08
CA ARG A 138 8.77 14.44 9.63
C ARG A 138 9.14 13.11 8.99
N PHE A 139 8.70 12.91 7.75
CA PHE A 139 9.31 11.90 6.90
C PHE A 139 10.81 12.13 6.80
N SER A 140 11.61 11.08 6.95
CA SER A 140 13.01 11.15 6.59
C SER A 140 13.16 11.21 5.07
N ALA A 141 14.29 11.73 4.60
CA ALA A 141 14.61 11.73 3.17
C ALA A 141 14.64 10.31 2.59
N ASP A 142 15.09 9.33 3.35
CA ASP A 142 15.07 7.91 2.97
C ASP A 142 13.66 7.38 2.79
N MET A 143 12.76 7.63 3.73
CA MET A 143 11.36 7.22 3.62
C MET A 143 10.68 7.84 2.39
N ALA A 144 10.85 9.14 2.17
CA ALA A 144 10.31 9.83 1.01
C ALA A 144 10.86 9.26 -0.30
N SER A 145 12.15 8.97 -0.37
CA SER A 145 12.81 8.37 -1.53
C SER A 145 12.26 6.97 -1.84
N ARG A 146 12.01 6.15 -0.82
CA ARG A 146 11.46 4.79 -0.98
C ARG A 146 10.00 4.80 -1.42
N LEU A 147 9.21 5.80 -1.03
CA LEU A 147 7.83 5.97 -1.43
C LEU A 147 7.67 6.66 -2.79
N ALA A 148 8.68 7.39 -3.25
CA ALA A 148 8.62 8.13 -4.52
C ALA A 148 8.19 7.29 -5.75
N PRO A 149 8.57 6.01 -5.89
CA PRO A 149 8.11 5.18 -7.01
C PRO A 149 6.60 4.94 -7.06
N TYR A 150 5.91 5.11 -5.95
CA TYR A 150 4.46 4.90 -5.81
C TYR A 150 3.68 6.20 -5.76
N LEU A 151 4.37 7.34 -5.78
CA LEU A 151 3.76 8.65 -5.80
C LEU A 151 3.18 8.95 -7.19
N VAL A 152 1.91 9.34 -7.21
CA VAL A 152 1.24 9.75 -8.45
C VAL A 152 1.92 11.03 -8.97
N SER A 153 2.31 11.04 -10.25
CA SER A 153 2.84 12.25 -10.88
C SER A 153 1.72 13.27 -11.12
N ASP A 154 2.00 14.55 -10.91
CA ASP A 154 1.07 15.70 -11.07
C ASP A 154 0.45 15.86 -12.48
N GLY A 155 0.48 14.85 -13.33
CA GLY A 155 0.01 14.88 -14.70
C GLY A 155 -1.20 14.01 -15.02
N ASP A 156 -1.68 13.17 -14.11
CA ASP A 156 -2.80 12.25 -14.34
C ASP A 156 -4.02 12.54 -13.45
N THR A 157 -4.43 13.79 -13.41
CA THR A 157 -5.81 14.15 -13.08
C THR A 157 -6.64 14.07 -14.35
N GLY A 158 -6.67 12.87 -14.92
CA GLY A 158 -7.62 12.54 -15.98
C GLY A 158 -9.03 12.61 -15.41
N ALA A 159 -9.81 13.43 -16.02
CA ALA A 159 -11.21 13.71 -15.78
C ALA A 159 -12.09 12.45 -15.58
#